data_4fabcf586601cf9642c2a70c522233b3
#
_entry.id   4fabcf586601cf9642c2a70c522233b3
#
_cell.length_a   1.000
_cell.length_b   1.000
_cell.length_c   1.000
_cell.angle_alpha   90.00
_cell.angle_beta   90.00
_cell.angle_gamma   90.00
#
_symmetry.space_group_name_H-M   'P 1'
#
loop_
_entity.id
_entity.type
_entity.pdbx_description
1 polymer ?
#
loop_
_entity_poly.entity_id
_entity_poly.type
_entity_poly.pdbx_seq_one_letter_code
_entity_poly.pdbx_strand_id
1 'polypeptide(L)'
;MKKLFSMILAAAMMVGLLAGCGSAPAASTSGSNTQTVAAFKIGGTGPLTGGAAIYGNAVKNGAQIAVDEINALGGAIQFELNMQDDEHDPEKAVNAYGNLMDWGMQLSLLAVTSKPGEAISVNHYEDRVFGLTPSGSSPAVVEGKDNVYQVCFSDPNQGTASADYIADQALATKVAVIYKNDDVYSTGIYETFKAQAAVRGLEIVSTTTFTEASQNDFNVQLTEAKNAGAELLFLPMYYTPASLILSQADSMGYAPKFFGVDGMDGILTVENFDTALAEGVMLLTPFNADAQDEKTQAFVAKYQAQFGQIPNQFAADAYDCVYAYYQALTNANATPDMTAAQLCDVMMEQFSTMSFDGLTGEGMTWENGLVSKSPKGMVIQNGAYVGM
;
A
#
# COMPACT_ATOMS: atom_id res chain seq x y z
N MET A 1 9.05 44.29 -44.26
CA MET A 1 9.33 45.75 -44.14
C MET A 1 9.65 46.00 -42.69
N LYS A 2 10.89 46.26 -42.47
CA LYS A 2 11.49 47.44 -41.81
C LYS A 2 11.15 47.50 -40.31
N LYS A 3 12.12 47.19 -39.48
CA LYS A 3 13.27 47.99 -38.96
C LYS A 3 12.91 48.51 -37.57
N LEU A 4 13.67 48.18 -36.56
CA LEU A 4 14.95 48.68 -36.05
C LEU A 4 14.77 49.84 -35.07
N PHE A 5 15.44 49.79 -34.00
CA PHE A 5 16.45 50.65 -33.37
C PHE A 5 16.24 50.68 -31.84
N SER A 6 17.13 50.32 -31.08
CA SER A 6 18.51 50.75 -30.69
C SER A 6 18.43 51.46 -29.35
N MET A 7 19.09 50.93 -28.34
CA MET A 7 20.46 51.22 -27.85
C MET A 7 20.68 52.64 -27.26
N ILE A 8 21.45 52.60 -26.16
CA ILE A 8 22.44 53.59 -25.69
C ILE A 8 22.17 54.03 -24.24
N LEU A 9 23.03 53.97 -23.30
CA LEU A 9 24.43 53.94 -22.96
C LEU A 9 24.57 54.69 -21.63
N ALA A 10 25.11 54.10 -20.66
CA ALA A 10 26.42 54.24 -20.02
C ALA A 10 26.76 55.52 -19.25
N ALA A 11 27.44 55.24 -18.16
CA ALA A 11 28.61 55.85 -17.53
C ALA A 11 28.41 56.95 -16.49
N ALA A 12 28.81 56.67 -15.32
CA ALA A 12 30.09 56.88 -14.60
C ALA A 12 30.16 58.20 -13.83
N MET A 13 30.60 58.23 -12.66
CA MET A 13 31.83 58.52 -11.94
C MET A 13 31.53 58.99 -10.52
N MET A 14 32.03 58.32 -9.56
CA MET A 14 33.20 58.53 -8.69
C MET A 14 33.30 59.86 -7.89
N VAL A 15 33.68 59.63 -6.60
CA VAL A 15 34.51 60.40 -5.68
C VAL A 15 33.82 61.26 -4.63
N GLY A 16 34.15 60.90 -3.39
CA GLY A 16 33.98 61.76 -2.21
C GLY A 16 34.18 61.01 -0.88
N LEU A 17 35.42 60.71 -0.52
CA LEU A 17 35.84 60.42 0.88
C LEU A 17 35.58 61.64 1.75
N LEU A 18 35.04 61.43 2.97
CA LEU A 18 35.60 62.02 4.20
C LEU A 18 34.91 61.43 5.45
N ALA A 19 35.74 61.20 6.44
CA ALA A 19 35.57 60.56 7.68
C ALA A 19 34.52 61.19 8.62
N GLY A 20 33.80 60.33 9.38
CA GLY A 20 33.02 60.71 10.56
C GLY A 20 32.87 59.50 11.47
N CYS A 21 33.67 59.44 12.51
CA CYS A 21 33.51 58.51 13.62
C CYS A 21 32.17 58.77 14.32
N GLY A 22 31.27 57.79 14.27
CA GLY A 22 30.08 57.77 15.09
C GLY A 22 29.74 56.29 15.39
N SER A 23 29.98 55.88 16.65
CA SER A 23 29.66 54.57 17.17
C SER A 23 28.14 54.35 17.10
N ALA A 24 27.67 53.58 16.18
CA ALA A 24 26.32 53.02 16.22
C ALA A 24 26.36 51.58 16.79
N PRO A 25 25.38 51.17 17.57
CA PRO A 25 25.36 49.83 18.13
C PRO A 25 25.19 48.82 17.02
N ALA A 26 25.99 47.75 17.08
CA ALA A 26 25.89 46.60 16.19
C ALA A 26 24.46 46.05 16.24
N ALA A 27 23.73 46.17 15.16
CA ALA A 27 22.53 45.37 14.92
C ALA A 27 22.97 43.92 14.88
N SER A 28 22.65 43.18 15.92
CA SER A 28 22.70 41.70 15.94
C SER A 28 21.73 41.25 14.83
N THR A 29 22.25 40.88 13.68
CA THR A 29 21.58 39.98 12.79
C THR A 29 21.42 38.67 13.52
N SER A 30 20.26 38.46 14.13
CA SER A 30 19.77 37.13 14.46
C SER A 30 19.61 36.39 13.15
N GLY A 31 20.67 35.74 12.71
CA GLY A 31 20.57 34.65 11.76
C GLY A 31 19.64 33.62 12.41
N SER A 32 18.44 33.48 11.90
CA SER A 32 17.62 32.31 12.14
C SER A 32 18.45 31.12 11.66
N ASN A 33 19.17 30.49 12.58
CA ASN A 33 19.65 29.14 12.40
C ASN A 33 18.36 28.28 12.30
N THR A 34 17.86 28.09 11.12
CA THR A 34 16.97 26.97 10.83
C THR A 34 17.85 25.73 11.03
N GLN A 35 17.92 25.26 12.27
CA GLN A 35 18.43 23.92 12.54
C GLN A 35 17.51 22.99 11.74
N THR A 36 18.01 22.44 10.64
CA THR A 36 17.36 21.32 9.98
C THR A 36 17.27 20.21 11.01
N VAL A 37 16.07 19.93 11.47
CA VAL A 37 15.81 18.80 12.37
C VAL A 37 16.20 17.56 11.57
N ALA A 38 17.08 16.72 12.12
CA ALA A 38 17.43 15.46 11.48
C ALA A 38 16.15 14.60 11.36
N ALA A 39 15.98 13.93 10.24
CA ALA A 39 14.82 13.11 9.96
C ALA A 39 15.17 11.62 10.00
N PHE A 40 14.23 10.79 10.42
CA PHE A 40 14.32 9.34 10.23
C PHE A 40 14.07 8.99 8.76
N LYS A 41 14.84 8.06 8.22
CA LYS A 41 14.76 7.64 6.81
C LYS A 41 13.91 6.39 6.68
N ILE A 42 12.74 6.53 6.08
CA ILE A 42 11.83 5.43 5.74
C ILE A 42 12.04 5.04 4.30
N GLY A 43 12.45 3.80 4.05
CA GLY A 43 12.54 3.22 2.71
C GLY A 43 11.40 2.25 2.42
N GLY A 44 11.19 1.94 1.14
CA GLY A 44 10.26 0.90 0.71
C GLY A 44 10.42 0.58 -0.76
N THR A 45 9.97 -0.59 -1.19
CA THR A 45 9.90 -0.97 -2.59
C THR A 45 8.46 -1.29 -2.99
N GLY A 46 8.15 -1.14 -4.25
CA GLY A 46 6.85 -1.51 -4.77
C GLY A 46 6.75 -1.26 -6.25
N PRO A 47 5.75 -1.86 -6.93
CA PRO A 47 5.53 -1.63 -8.34
C PRO A 47 5.03 -0.19 -8.57
N LEU A 48 5.91 0.72 -8.92
CA LEU A 48 5.54 2.09 -9.31
C LEU A 48 5.20 2.16 -10.79
N THR A 49 5.61 1.15 -11.55
CA THR A 49 5.30 0.94 -12.96
C THR A 49 4.82 -0.50 -13.20
N GLY A 50 4.28 -0.79 -14.41
CA GLY A 50 3.81 -2.13 -14.78
C GLY A 50 2.40 -2.48 -14.31
N GLY A 51 2.05 -3.75 -14.37
CA GLY A 51 0.67 -4.27 -14.20
C GLY A 51 0.12 -4.19 -12.78
N ALA A 52 0.94 -3.90 -11.76
CA ALA A 52 0.55 -3.74 -10.37
C ALA A 52 0.78 -2.30 -9.84
N ALA A 53 1.01 -1.34 -10.73
CA ALA A 53 1.42 0.03 -10.39
C ALA A 53 0.39 0.79 -9.52
N ILE A 54 -0.89 0.44 -9.59
CA ILE A 54 -1.93 1.04 -8.75
C ILE A 54 -1.61 0.85 -7.27
N TYR A 55 -1.13 -0.33 -6.87
CA TYR A 55 -0.78 -0.60 -5.46
C TYR A 55 0.44 0.22 -5.01
N GLY A 56 1.54 0.16 -5.76
CA GLY A 56 2.79 0.84 -5.39
C GLY A 56 2.62 2.36 -5.31
N ASN A 57 1.91 2.95 -6.27
CA ASN A 57 1.62 4.38 -6.25
C ASN A 57 0.67 4.76 -5.10
N ALA A 58 -0.32 3.93 -4.78
CA ALA A 58 -1.20 4.16 -3.64
C ALA A 58 -0.42 4.15 -2.31
N VAL A 59 0.44 3.14 -2.09
CA VAL A 59 1.31 3.05 -0.92
C VAL A 59 2.22 4.27 -0.80
N LYS A 60 2.92 4.64 -1.88
CA LYS A 60 3.78 5.83 -1.91
C LYS A 60 3.01 7.09 -1.54
N ASN A 61 1.84 7.29 -2.12
CA ASN A 61 1.02 8.47 -1.92
C ASN A 61 0.47 8.55 -0.49
N GLY A 62 -0.05 7.43 0.05
CA GLY A 62 -0.55 7.35 1.42
C GLY A 62 0.54 7.60 2.46
N ALA A 63 1.70 6.97 2.30
CA ALA A 63 2.87 7.19 3.15
C ALA A 63 3.35 8.65 3.08
N GLN A 64 3.38 9.27 1.88
CA GLN A 64 3.81 10.66 1.72
C GLN A 64 2.87 11.63 2.44
N ILE A 65 1.55 11.40 2.39
CA ILE A 65 0.58 12.22 3.15
C ILE A 65 0.90 12.17 4.65
N ALA A 66 1.12 10.97 5.21
CA ALA A 66 1.45 10.81 6.63
C ALA A 66 2.77 11.51 6.99
N VAL A 67 3.81 11.35 6.16
CA VAL A 67 5.10 12.02 6.33
C VAL A 67 4.92 13.54 6.34
N ASP A 68 4.18 14.09 5.38
CA ASP A 68 3.95 15.54 5.28
C ASP A 68 3.19 16.08 6.49
N GLU A 69 2.17 15.34 6.98
CA GLU A 69 1.40 15.70 8.16
C GLU A 69 2.26 15.72 9.42
N ILE A 70 3.02 14.67 9.65
CA ILE A 70 3.90 14.55 10.82
C ILE A 70 4.98 15.62 10.79
N ASN A 71 5.60 15.85 9.63
CA ASN A 71 6.60 16.87 9.46
C ASN A 71 6.03 18.30 9.69
N ALA A 72 4.78 18.53 9.30
CA ALA A 72 4.09 19.80 9.53
C ALA A 72 3.82 20.09 11.00
N LEU A 73 3.82 19.07 11.89
CA LEU A 73 3.73 19.28 13.34
C LEU A 73 4.96 20.01 13.91
N GLY A 74 6.09 20.00 13.20
CA GLY A 74 7.33 20.66 13.63
C GLY A 74 7.95 20.05 14.90
N GLY A 75 7.58 18.79 15.24
CA GLY A 75 8.08 18.06 16.41
C GLY A 75 9.49 17.49 16.22
N ALA A 76 9.95 16.74 17.23
CA ALA A 76 11.26 16.08 17.21
C ALA A 76 11.32 14.92 16.23
N ILE A 77 10.19 14.29 15.94
CA ILE A 77 10.10 13.23 14.94
C ILE A 77 9.79 13.85 13.58
N GLN A 78 10.70 13.67 12.64
CA GLN A 78 10.58 14.08 11.25
C GLN A 78 10.95 12.89 10.37
N PHE A 79 10.37 12.76 9.19
CA PHE A 79 10.62 11.66 8.27
C PHE A 79 11.08 12.13 6.90
N GLU A 80 11.95 11.35 6.27
CA GLU A 80 12.22 11.35 4.84
C GLU A 80 11.74 10.01 4.27
N LEU A 81 11.00 10.05 3.16
CA LEU A 81 10.49 8.85 2.47
C LEU A 81 11.20 8.63 1.14
N ASN A 82 11.65 7.40 0.88
CA ASN A 82 12.21 6.98 -0.40
C ASN A 82 11.57 5.66 -0.84
N MET A 83 10.74 5.73 -1.89
CA MET A 83 10.11 4.56 -2.51
C MET A 83 10.79 4.23 -3.83
N GLN A 84 11.26 2.99 -3.98
CA GLN A 84 11.93 2.47 -5.17
C GLN A 84 10.98 1.57 -5.97
N ASP A 85 11.08 1.64 -7.31
CA ASP A 85 10.29 0.78 -8.20
C ASP A 85 10.90 -0.63 -8.28
N ASP A 86 10.12 -1.64 -7.93
CA ASP A 86 10.49 -3.06 -8.09
C ASP A 86 9.75 -3.75 -9.24
N GLU A 87 8.79 -3.07 -9.88
CA GLU A 87 7.99 -3.62 -10.99
C GLU A 87 7.33 -4.97 -10.65
N HIS A 88 7.07 -5.27 -9.38
CA HIS A 88 6.59 -6.58 -8.88
C HIS A 88 7.59 -7.72 -9.13
N ASP A 89 8.86 -7.42 -9.27
CA ASP A 89 9.94 -8.38 -9.53
C ASP A 89 10.85 -8.55 -8.30
N PRO A 90 11.06 -9.78 -7.79
CA PRO A 90 11.86 -10.00 -6.59
C PRO A 90 13.35 -9.66 -6.75
N GLU A 91 13.94 -9.81 -7.95
CA GLU A 91 15.36 -9.46 -8.18
C GLU A 91 15.52 -7.93 -8.18
N LYS A 92 14.55 -7.20 -8.77
CA LYS A 92 14.52 -5.74 -8.73
C LYS A 92 14.32 -5.23 -7.31
N ALA A 93 13.45 -5.88 -6.53
CA ALA A 93 13.24 -5.53 -5.12
C ALA A 93 14.53 -5.68 -4.28
N VAL A 94 15.30 -6.75 -4.48
CA VAL A 94 16.60 -6.93 -3.81
C VAL A 94 17.60 -5.83 -4.20
N ASN A 95 17.64 -5.44 -5.48
CA ASN A 95 18.49 -4.33 -5.94
C ASN A 95 18.04 -2.99 -5.35
N ALA A 96 16.72 -2.74 -5.31
CA ALA A 96 16.14 -1.55 -4.71
C ALA A 96 16.42 -1.47 -3.20
N TYR A 97 16.35 -2.59 -2.48
CA TYR A 97 16.75 -2.68 -1.08
C TYR A 97 18.19 -2.23 -0.87
N GLY A 98 19.14 -2.74 -1.68
CA GLY A 98 20.54 -2.32 -1.63
C GLY A 98 20.70 -0.79 -1.81
N ASN A 99 19.99 -0.20 -2.77
CA ASN A 99 20.01 1.26 -2.99
C ASN A 99 19.44 2.02 -1.79
N LEU A 100 18.42 1.49 -1.12
CA LEU A 100 17.83 2.09 0.09
C LEU A 100 18.81 2.02 1.27
N MET A 101 19.55 0.92 1.42
CA MET A 101 20.60 0.81 2.43
C MET A 101 21.75 1.81 2.18
N ASP A 102 22.18 1.98 0.93
CA ASP A 102 23.19 2.97 0.54
C ASP A 102 22.70 4.43 0.79
N TRP A 103 21.40 4.68 0.63
CA TRP A 103 20.77 5.96 0.99
C TRP A 103 20.73 6.17 2.52
N GLY A 104 20.88 5.12 3.30
CA GLY A 104 20.87 5.14 4.77
C GLY A 104 19.49 4.92 5.36
N MET A 105 18.69 4.03 4.79
CA MET A 105 17.40 3.61 5.34
C MET A 105 17.55 3.14 6.78
N GLN A 106 16.62 3.57 7.64
CA GLN A 106 16.57 3.20 9.06
C GLN A 106 15.34 2.38 9.42
N LEU A 107 14.22 2.65 8.76
CA LEU A 107 12.93 1.97 8.89
C LEU A 107 12.41 1.62 7.50
N SER A 108 11.62 0.57 7.36
CA SER A 108 11.21 0.11 6.05
C SER A 108 9.72 -0.18 5.94
N LEU A 109 9.09 0.26 4.84
CA LEU A 109 7.78 -0.22 4.40
C LEU A 109 7.87 -1.56 3.65
N LEU A 110 9.04 -2.23 3.66
CA LEU A 110 9.28 -3.48 2.95
C LEU A 110 8.92 -3.37 1.46
N ALA A 111 8.29 -4.42 0.92
CA ALA A 111 7.72 -4.39 -0.43
C ALA A 111 6.19 -4.39 -0.37
N VAL A 112 5.60 -3.79 -1.39
CA VAL A 112 4.14 -3.66 -1.53
C VAL A 112 3.48 -5.00 -1.86
N THR A 113 4.15 -5.86 -2.63
CA THR A 113 3.59 -7.15 -3.07
C THR A 113 4.32 -8.34 -2.45
N SER A 114 3.60 -9.46 -2.26
CA SER A 114 4.07 -10.61 -1.47
C SER A 114 5.36 -11.23 -1.98
N LYS A 115 5.46 -11.53 -3.28
CA LYS A 115 6.65 -12.20 -3.85
C LYS A 115 7.94 -11.38 -3.73
N PRO A 116 8.00 -10.08 -4.06
CA PRO A 116 9.09 -9.19 -3.70
C PRO A 116 9.33 -9.09 -2.18
N GLY A 117 8.23 -9.05 -1.39
CA GLY A 117 8.30 -8.99 0.08
C GLY A 117 9.02 -10.19 0.68
N GLU A 118 8.72 -11.40 0.23
CA GLU A 118 9.43 -12.61 0.64
C GLU A 118 10.92 -12.53 0.33
N ALA A 119 11.28 -12.01 -0.85
CA ALA A 119 12.67 -11.91 -1.27
C ALA A 119 13.49 -10.95 -0.39
N ILE A 120 12.95 -9.76 -0.07
CA ILE A 120 13.72 -8.75 0.68
C ILE A 120 13.58 -8.87 2.21
N SER A 121 12.57 -9.57 2.71
CA SER A 121 12.39 -9.74 4.15
C SER A 121 13.55 -10.50 4.81
N VAL A 122 14.21 -11.36 4.06
CA VAL A 122 15.44 -12.06 4.52
C VAL A 122 16.58 -11.05 4.76
N ASN A 123 16.77 -10.10 3.83
CA ASN A 123 17.77 -9.05 3.99
C ASN A 123 17.47 -8.16 5.21
N HIS A 124 16.18 -7.76 5.40
CA HIS A 124 15.76 -7.00 6.59
C HIS A 124 16.08 -7.74 7.89
N TYR A 125 15.85 -9.06 7.90
CA TYR A 125 16.15 -9.88 9.07
C TYR A 125 17.66 -9.93 9.37
N GLU A 126 18.47 -10.15 8.35
CA GLU A 126 19.94 -10.27 8.47
C GLU A 126 20.59 -8.93 8.83
N ASP A 127 20.17 -7.84 8.19
CA ASP A 127 20.71 -6.47 8.40
C ASP A 127 20.11 -5.75 9.61
N ARG A 128 19.15 -6.40 10.31
CA ARG A 128 18.44 -5.82 11.47
C ARG A 128 17.78 -4.47 11.15
N VAL A 129 17.09 -4.39 10.03
CA VAL A 129 16.23 -3.26 9.68
C VAL A 129 14.79 -3.63 10.02
N PHE A 130 14.12 -2.84 10.85
CA PHE A 130 12.70 -3.09 11.14
C PHE A 130 11.83 -2.79 9.92
N GLY A 131 11.00 -3.75 9.55
CA GLY A 131 10.11 -3.66 8.41
C GLY A 131 8.65 -3.82 8.81
N LEU A 132 7.79 -2.93 8.31
CA LEU A 132 6.33 -2.98 8.46
C LEU A 132 5.71 -2.86 7.07
N THR A 133 5.28 -3.99 6.49
CA THR A 133 4.68 -3.94 5.15
C THR A 133 3.21 -3.49 5.21
N PRO A 134 2.81 -2.55 4.32
CA PRO A 134 1.41 -2.15 4.19
C PRO A 134 0.54 -3.20 3.50
N SER A 135 1.13 -4.10 2.66
CA SER A 135 0.31 -4.98 1.82
C SER A 135 0.96 -6.29 1.38
N GLY A 136 2.22 -6.55 1.71
CA GLY A 136 2.85 -7.85 1.46
C GLY A 136 2.25 -8.92 2.38
N SER A 137 1.12 -9.51 1.98
CA SER A 137 0.19 -10.27 2.84
C SER A 137 0.53 -11.76 3.01
N SER A 138 1.47 -12.31 2.22
CA SER A 138 1.94 -13.69 2.39
C SER A 138 2.57 -13.91 3.77
N PRO A 139 2.21 -14.99 4.49
CA PRO A 139 2.84 -15.33 5.76
C PRO A 139 4.35 -15.47 5.68
N ALA A 140 4.90 -15.92 4.56
CA ALA A 140 6.33 -16.10 4.36
C ALA A 140 7.13 -14.78 4.41
N VAL A 141 6.48 -13.63 4.26
CA VAL A 141 7.10 -12.31 4.46
C VAL A 141 7.57 -12.15 5.90
N VAL A 142 6.77 -12.57 6.88
CA VAL A 142 7.04 -12.39 8.33
C VAL A 142 7.55 -13.64 9.02
N GLU A 143 7.20 -14.83 8.54
CA GLU A 143 7.49 -16.10 9.18
C GLU A 143 9.00 -16.28 9.42
N GLY A 144 9.35 -16.60 10.67
CA GLY A 144 10.75 -16.82 11.10
C GLY A 144 11.58 -15.54 11.25
N LYS A 145 10.98 -14.35 11.16
CA LYS A 145 11.66 -13.06 11.23
C LYS A 145 11.04 -12.20 12.33
N ASP A 146 11.79 -11.95 13.39
CA ASP A 146 11.33 -11.24 14.60
C ASP A 146 11.17 -9.73 14.41
N ASN A 147 11.74 -9.17 13.32
CA ASN A 147 11.77 -7.74 13.01
C ASN A 147 10.98 -7.37 11.75
N VAL A 148 10.15 -8.28 11.22
CA VAL A 148 9.33 -8.05 10.04
C VAL A 148 7.85 -8.24 10.40
N TYR A 149 7.05 -7.21 10.10
CA TYR A 149 5.66 -7.08 10.52
C TYR A 149 4.75 -6.70 9.35
N GLN A 150 3.46 -7.00 9.46
CA GLN A 150 2.42 -6.62 8.49
C GLN A 150 1.40 -5.69 9.13
N VAL A 151 0.93 -4.68 8.39
CA VAL A 151 -0.28 -3.91 8.72
C VAL A 151 -1.50 -4.48 7.98
N CYS A 152 -1.32 -5.03 6.77
CA CYS A 152 -2.37 -5.73 6.03
C CYS A 152 -2.78 -7.03 6.72
N PHE A 153 -4.01 -7.49 6.50
CA PHE A 153 -4.39 -8.82 6.94
C PHE A 153 -3.84 -9.89 5.97
N SER A 154 -3.46 -11.05 6.55
CA SER A 154 -2.70 -12.08 5.83
C SER A 154 -3.56 -12.84 4.80
N ASP A 155 -2.90 -13.48 3.83
CA ASP A 155 -3.55 -14.36 2.85
C ASP A 155 -4.43 -15.45 3.48
N PRO A 156 -4.00 -16.16 4.55
CA PRO A 156 -4.86 -17.09 5.24
C PRO A 156 -6.15 -16.48 5.79
N ASN A 157 -6.07 -15.24 6.31
CA ASN A 157 -7.25 -14.54 6.80
C ASN A 157 -8.17 -14.14 5.66
N GLN A 158 -7.62 -13.73 4.52
CA GLN A 158 -8.41 -13.39 3.34
C GLN A 158 -9.20 -14.59 2.82
N GLY A 159 -8.54 -15.74 2.65
CA GLY A 159 -9.18 -16.96 2.16
C GLY A 159 -10.27 -17.46 3.10
N THR A 160 -9.96 -17.53 4.40
CA THR A 160 -10.92 -17.97 5.43
C THR A 160 -12.12 -17.03 5.51
N ALA A 161 -11.88 -15.72 5.63
CA ALA A 161 -12.94 -14.73 5.75
C ALA A 161 -13.83 -14.66 4.50
N SER A 162 -13.25 -14.87 3.29
CA SER A 162 -14.02 -14.90 2.05
C SER A 162 -15.03 -16.07 2.03
N ALA A 163 -14.60 -17.27 2.43
CA ALA A 163 -15.49 -18.44 2.49
C ALA A 163 -16.57 -18.24 3.57
N ASP A 164 -16.19 -17.71 4.73
CA ASP A 164 -17.15 -17.38 5.80
C ASP A 164 -18.19 -16.37 5.32
N TYR A 165 -17.75 -15.30 4.70
CA TYR A 165 -18.64 -14.23 4.20
C TYR A 165 -19.61 -14.73 3.12
N ILE A 166 -19.11 -15.51 2.14
CA ILE A 166 -19.94 -16.10 1.08
C ILE A 166 -21.03 -16.99 1.70
N ALA A 167 -20.68 -17.78 2.71
CA ALA A 167 -21.62 -18.67 3.39
C ALA A 167 -22.60 -17.92 4.30
N ASP A 168 -22.13 -17.00 5.13
CA ASP A 168 -22.94 -16.22 6.08
C ASP A 168 -23.98 -15.35 5.39
N GLN A 169 -23.61 -14.74 4.27
CA GLN A 169 -24.50 -13.92 3.46
C GLN A 169 -25.32 -14.75 2.44
N ALA A 170 -25.17 -16.08 2.44
CA ALA A 170 -25.83 -16.98 1.49
C ALA A 170 -25.69 -16.50 0.02
N LEU A 171 -24.48 -16.03 -0.35
CA LEU A 171 -24.24 -15.47 -1.68
C LEU A 171 -24.29 -16.54 -2.76
N ALA A 172 -23.80 -17.74 -2.48
CA ALA A 172 -23.80 -18.87 -3.40
C ALA A 172 -23.67 -20.19 -2.62
N THR A 173 -24.06 -21.31 -3.24
CA THR A 173 -23.76 -22.66 -2.77
C THR A 173 -22.73 -23.36 -3.66
N LYS A 174 -22.65 -22.97 -4.94
CA LYS A 174 -21.73 -23.49 -5.95
C LYS A 174 -20.76 -22.39 -6.39
N VAL A 175 -19.48 -22.59 -6.08
CA VAL A 175 -18.41 -21.63 -6.32
C VAL A 175 -17.42 -22.21 -7.31
N ALA A 176 -17.02 -21.42 -8.33
CA ALA A 176 -15.82 -21.71 -9.10
C ALA A 176 -14.68 -20.81 -8.65
N VAL A 177 -13.45 -21.31 -8.73
CA VAL A 177 -12.25 -20.55 -8.39
C VAL A 177 -11.35 -20.46 -9.62
N ILE A 178 -10.88 -19.26 -9.89
CA ILE A 178 -9.82 -19.00 -10.87
C ILE A 178 -8.69 -18.31 -10.11
N TYR A 179 -7.47 -18.90 -10.12
CA TYR A 179 -6.36 -18.33 -9.38
C TYR A 179 -5.03 -18.43 -10.13
N LYS A 180 -4.08 -17.55 -9.78
CA LYS A 180 -2.73 -17.54 -10.38
C LYS A 180 -1.83 -18.50 -9.62
N ASN A 181 -1.45 -19.61 -10.26
CA ASN A 181 -0.73 -20.70 -9.59
C ASN A 181 0.80 -20.54 -9.53
N ASP A 182 1.34 -19.49 -10.12
CA ASP A 182 2.75 -19.09 -10.03
C ASP A 182 2.96 -17.83 -9.15
N ASP A 183 1.92 -17.48 -8.36
CA ASP A 183 1.95 -16.36 -7.41
C ASP A 183 1.61 -16.85 -5.99
N VAL A 184 2.49 -16.55 -5.05
CA VAL A 184 2.36 -16.97 -3.63
C VAL A 184 1.13 -16.36 -2.96
N TYR A 185 0.79 -15.12 -3.25
CA TYR A 185 -0.41 -14.43 -2.80
C TYR A 185 -1.69 -15.17 -3.21
N SER A 186 -1.84 -15.37 -4.52
CA SER A 186 -3.04 -16.01 -5.09
C SER A 186 -3.22 -17.45 -4.61
N THR A 187 -2.11 -18.20 -4.54
CA THR A 187 -2.09 -19.59 -4.06
C THR A 187 -2.41 -19.68 -2.56
N GLY A 188 -1.82 -18.82 -1.74
CA GLY A 188 -2.03 -18.81 -0.29
C GLY A 188 -3.49 -18.55 0.09
N ILE A 189 -4.13 -17.59 -0.58
CA ILE A 189 -5.56 -17.30 -0.38
C ILE A 189 -6.44 -18.49 -0.84
N TYR A 190 -6.14 -19.06 -2.02
CA TYR A 190 -6.90 -20.20 -2.54
C TYR A 190 -6.88 -21.40 -1.58
N GLU A 191 -5.71 -21.76 -1.06
CA GLU A 191 -5.61 -22.96 -0.19
C GLU A 191 -6.44 -22.81 1.11
N THR A 192 -6.43 -21.63 1.71
CA THR A 192 -7.22 -21.37 2.92
C THR A 192 -8.70 -21.19 2.62
N PHE A 193 -9.06 -20.56 1.49
CA PHE A 193 -10.44 -20.52 1.00
C PHE A 193 -11.00 -21.92 0.79
N LYS A 194 -10.27 -22.78 0.11
CA LYS A 194 -10.67 -24.18 -0.16
C LYS A 194 -10.91 -24.97 1.13
N ALA A 195 -10.01 -24.83 2.10
CA ALA A 195 -10.15 -25.50 3.40
C ALA A 195 -11.40 -25.01 4.13
N GLN A 196 -11.62 -23.70 4.21
CA GLN A 196 -12.76 -23.11 4.89
C GLN A 196 -14.08 -23.31 4.15
N ALA A 197 -14.09 -23.32 2.82
CA ALA A 197 -15.26 -23.63 2.00
C ALA A 197 -15.82 -25.01 2.34
N ALA A 198 -14.94 -26.01 2.53
CA ALA A 198 -15.34 -27.34 2.96
C ALA A 198 -15.99 -27.33 4.36
N VAL A 199 -15.46 -26.54 5.31
CA VAL A 199 -16.04 -26.37 6.67
C VAL A 199 -17.42 -25.73 6.59
N ARG A 200 -17.60 -24.75 5.69
CA ARG A 200 -18.84 -23.99 5.54
C ARG A 200 -19.87 -24.66 4.62
N GLY A 201 -19.53 -25.80 4.01
CA GLY A 201 -20.42 -26.53 3.10
C GLY A 201 -20.63 -25.85 1.74
N LEU A 202 -19.69 -24.99 1.32
CA LEU A 202 -19.65 -24.44 -0.04
C LEU A 202 -19.10 -25.51 -0.98
N GLU A 203 -19.80 -25.75 -2.10
CA GLU A 203 -19.36 -26.68 -3.13
C GLU A 203 -18.44 -25.96 -4.12
N ILE A 204 -17.15 -26.31 -4.17
CA ILE A 204 -16.25 -25.84 -5.22
C ILE A 204 -16.45 -26.71 -6.45
N VAL A 205 -17.23 -26.24 -7.42
CA VAL A 205 -17.64 -27.02 -8.62
C VAL A 205 -16.59 -26.97 -9.74
N SER A 206 -15.69 -25.98 -9.73
CA SER A 206 -14.59 -25.86 -10.69
C SER A 206 -13.41 -25.14 -10.05
N THR A 207 -12.20 -25.58 -10.34
CA THR A 207 -10.96 -24.92 -9.97
C THR A 207 -10.04 -24.88 -11.17
N THR A 208 -9.73 -23.69 -11.65
CA THR A 208 -8.85 -23.46 -12.80
C THR A 208 -7.75 -22.48 -12.46
N THR A 209 -6.68 -22.53 -13.22
CA THR A 209 -5.50 -21.71 -12.97
C THR A 209 -5.04 -20.95 -14.21
N PHE A 210 -4.20 -19.96 -13.96
CA PHE A 210 -3.41 -19.27 -14.98
C PHE A 210 -2.02 -18.94 -14.42
N THR A 211 -1.12 -18.48 -15.27
CA THR A 211 0.24 -18.05 -14.94
C THR A 211 0.47 -16.67 -15.53
N GLU A 212 1.60 -16.03 -15.18
CA GLU A 212 2.03 -14.78 -15.82
C GLU A 212 1.99 -14.86 -17.35
N ALA A 213 2.41 -15.99 -17.93
CA ALA A 213 2.42 -16.18 -19.39
C ALA A 213 1.03 -16.32 -20.01
N SER A 214 -0.02 -16.64 -19.24
CA SER A 214 -1.38 -16.93 -19.74
C SER A 214 -2.47 -15.98 -19.18
N GLN A 215 -2.08 -14.90 -18.51
CA GLN A 215 -3.01 -14.00 -17.83
C GLN A 215 -3.84 -13.06 -18.71
N ASN A 216 -3.87 -13.27 -20.01
CA ASN A 216 -4.59 -12.41 -20.93
C ASN A 216 -5.85 -13.05 -21.55
N ASP A 217 -6.01 -14.38 -21.42
CA ASP A 217 -7.17 -15.12 -21.97
C ASP A 217 -7.70 -16.12 -20.95
N PHE A 218 -8.94 -15.92 -20.55
CA PHE A 218 -9.67 -16.69 -19.54
C PHE A 218 -10.89 -17.44 -20.10
N ASN A 219 -11.03 -17.51 -21.43
CA ASN A 219 -12.19 -18.13 -22.06
C ASN A 219 -12.36 -19.60 -21.65
N VAL A 220 -11.27 -20.35 -21.48
CA VAL A 220 -11.31 -21.76 -21.03
C VAL A 220 -11.82 -21.84 -19.60
N GLN A 221 -11.24 -21.07 -18.69
CA GLN A 221 -11.60 -21.06 -17.27
C GLN A 221 -13.06 -20.65 -17.06
N LEU A 222 -13.51 -19.61 -17.76
CA LEU A 222 -14.90 -19.12 -17.72
C LEU A 222 -15.88 -20.15 -18.30
N THR A 223 -15.50 -20.84 -19.38
CA THR A 223 -16.31 -21.90 -19.98
C THR A 223 -16.45 -23.07 -19.01
N GLU A 224 -15.40 -23.50 -18.35
CA GLU A 224 -15.44 -24.58 -17.35
C GLU A 224 -16.32 -24.20 -16.16
N ALA A 225 -16.16 -22.99 -15.60
CA ALA A 225 -16.99 -22.51 -14.51
C ALA A 225 -18.49 -22.47 -14.88
N LYS A 226 -18.80 -21.94 -16.09
CA LYS A 226 -20.18 -21.89 -16.61
C LYS A 226 -20.78 -23.27 -16.78
N ASN A 227 -20.05 -24.22 -17.36
CA ASN A 227 -20.52 -25.59 -17.61
C ASN A 227 -20.69 -26.37 -16.29
N ALA A 228 -19.87 -26.07 -15.27
CA ALA A 228 -20.00 -26.64 -13.93
C ALA A 228 -21.19 -26.04 -13.14
N GLY A 229 -21.83 -25.00 -13.64
CA GLY A 229 -22.99 -24.37 -13.02
C GLY A 229 -22.61 -23.51 -11.79
N ALA A 230 -21.44 -22.89 -11.82
CA ALA A 230 -21.02 -21.99 -10.76
C ALA A 230 -21.95 -20.76 -10.68
N GLU A 231 -22.41 -20.46 -9.47
CA GLU A 231 -23.24 -19.30 -9.13
C GLU A 231 -22.39 -18.06 -8.82
N LEU A 232 -21.15 -18.31 -8.35
CA LEU A 232 -20.18 -17.29 -7.97
C LEU A 232 -18.78 -17.70 -8.42
N LEU A 233 -18.01 -16.73 -8.92
CA LEU A 233 -16.58 -16.85 -9.17
C LEU A 233 -15.82 -16.19 -8.04
N PHE A 234 -14.99 -16.98 -7.34
CA PHE A 234 -14.02 -16.48 -6.41
C PHE A 234 -12.69 -16.22 -7.12
N LEU A 235 -12.19 -15.00 -7.04
CA LEU A 235 -11.06 -14.48 -7.79
C LEU A 235 -9.95 -13.97 -6.84
N PRO A 236 -9.16 -14.87 -6.21
CA PRO A 236 -8.03 -14.48 -5.36
C PRO A 236 -6.85 -14.03 -6.23
N MET A 237 -6.93 -12.84 -6.77
CA MET A 237 -5.94 -12.30 -7.72
C MET A 237 -5.94 -10.78 -7.73
N TYR A 238 -4.97 -10.21 -8.43
CA TYR A 238 -4.84 -8.78 -8.62
C TYR A 238 -5.85 -8.22 -9.63
N TYR A 239 -6.05 -6.89 -9.60
CA TYR A 239 -7.06 -6.19 -10.39
C TYR A 239 -6.91 -6.35 -11.91
N THR A 240 -5.68 -6.46 -12.44
CA THR A 240 -5.44 -6.54 -13.89
C THR A 240 -6.04 -7.81 -14.49
N PRO A 241 -5.70 -9.04 -14.06
CA PRO A 241 -6.37 -10.24 -14.57
C PRO A 241 -7.87 -10.28 -14.22
N ALA A 242 -8.27 -9.75 -13.06
CA ALA A 242 -9.67 -9.69 -12.67
C ALA A 242 -10.50 -8.84 -13.63
N SER A 243 -10.02 -7.66 -14.05
CA SER A 243 -10.72 -6.80 -15.03
C SER A 243 -10.90 -7.48 -16.39
N LEU A 244 -9.92 -8.27 -16.82
CA LEU A 244 -10.02 -9.07 -18.05
C LEU A 244 -11.04 -10.19 -17.91
N ILE A 245 -11.10 -10.87 -16.76
CA ILE A 245 -12.11 -11.90 -16.46
C ILE A 245 -13.52 -11.31 -16.55
N LEU A 246 -13.76 -10.14 -15.92
CA LEU A 246 -15.05 -9.46 -16.00
C LEU A 246 -15.44 -9.12 -17.44
N SER A 247 -14.51 -8.56 -18.21
CA SER A 247 -14.74 -8.20 -19.62
C SER A 247 -15.01 -9.42 -20.50
N GLN A 248 -14.29 -10.52 -20.29
CA GLN A 248 -14.47 -11.73 -21.06
C GLN A 248 -15.74 -12.48 -20.66
N ALA A 249 -16.11 -12.50 -19.38
CA ALA A 249 -17.36 -13.07 -18.91
C ALA A 249 -18.57 -12.35 -19.53
N ASP A 250 -18.56 -11.02 -19.57
CA ASP A 250 -19.59 -10.22 -20.24
C ASP A 250 -19.68 -10.56 -21.72
N SER A 251 -18.55 -10.60 -22.44
CA SER A 251 -18.49 -10.95 -23.85
C SER A 251 -19.03 -12.35 -24.15
N MET A 252 -18.94 -13.28 -23.17
CA MET A 252 -19.51 -14.64 -23.28
C MET A 252 -20.99 -14.74 -22.86
N GLY A 253 -21.59 -13.64 -22.42
CA GLY A 253 -22.92 -13.61 -21.79
C GLY A 253 -22.98 -14.52 -20.54
N TYR A 254 -21.93 -14.51 -19.73
CA TYR A 254 -21.85 -15.24 -18.48
C TYR A 254 -21.78 -14.23 -17.31
N ALA A 255 -22.84 -14.17 -16.52
CA ALA A 255 -23.03 -13.20 -15.44
C ALA A 255 -23.20 -13.89 -14.07
N PRO A 256 -22.17 -14.58 -13.56
CA PRO A 256 -22.18 -15.06 -12.18
C PRO A 256 -22.00 -13.90 -11.20
N LYS A 257 -22.13 -14.15 -9.90
CA LYS A 257 -21.59 -13.22 -8.91
C LYS A 257 -20.05 -13.29 -8.94
N PHE A 258 -19.41 -12.18 -8.72
CA PHE A 258 -17.94 -12.11 -8.60
C PHE A 258 -17.57 -11.71 -7.17
N PHE A 259 -16.63 -12.44 -6.60
CA PHE A 259 -16.10 -12.17 -5.27
C PHE A 259 -14.58 -12.18 -5.32
N GLY A 260 -13.99 -11.05 -4.99
CA GLY A 260 -12.54 -10.87 -4.93
C GLY A 260 -12.01 -10.73 -3.51
N VAL A 261 -10.76 -10.41 -3.45
CA VAL A 261 -9.98 -10.15 -2.23
C VAL A 261 -9.38 -8.76 -2.30
N ASP A 262 -8.53 -8.39 -1.35
CA ASP A 262 -7.91 -7.06 -1.31
C ASP A 262 -7.22 -6.66 -2.61
N GLY A 263 -6.62 -7.61 -3.33
CA GLY A 263 -5.99 -7.37 -4.63
C GLY A 263 -6.94 -6.90 -5.74
N MET A 264 -8.25 -6.92 -5.54
CA MET A 264 -9.19 -6.30 -6.46
C MET A 264 -9.45 -4.82 -6.15
N ASP A 265 -9.03 -4.32 -5.00
CA ASP A 265 -9.15 -2.90 -4.67
C ASP A 265 -8.26 -2.06 -5.60
N GLY A 266 -8.86 -1.10 -6.27
CA GLY A 266 -8.25 -0.35 -7.37
C GLY A 266 -8.78 -0.71 -8.76
N ILE A 267 -9.61 -1.76 -8.92
CA ILE A 267 -10.15 -2.17 -10.23
C ILE A 267 -10.89 -1.05 -10.96
N LEU A 268 -11.53 -0.13 -10.22
CA LEU A 268 -12.23 1.03 -10.78
C LEU A 268 -11.29 2.08 -11.40
N THR A 269 -10.00 1.98 -11.17
CA THR A 269 -8.98 2.91 -11.70
C THR A 269 -8.14 2.30 -12.83
N VAL A 270 -8.47 1.09 -13.27
CA VAL A 270 -7.76 0.41 -14.37
C VAL A 270 -8.00 1.15 -15.68
N GLU A 271 -6.92 1.51 -16.33
CA GLU A 271 -6.97 2.23 -17.61
C GLU A 271 -7.70 1.41 -18.70
N ASN A 272 -8.62 2.05 -19.41
CA ASN A 272 -9.44 1.45 -20.49
C ASN A 272 -10.38 0.31 -20.02
N PHE A 273 -10.59 0.10 -18.74
CA PHE A 273 -11.58 -0.84 -18.21
C PHE A 273 -12.96 -0.15 -18.14
N ASP A 274 -13.99 -0.82 -18.65
CA ASP A 274 -15.38 -0.38 -18.47
C ASP A 274 -15.82 -0.69 -17.03
N THR A 275 -15.82 0.30 -16.16
CA THR A 275 -16.16 0.16 -14.75
C THR A 275 -17.60 -0.28 -14.50
N ALA A 276 -18.50 -0.16 -15.48
CA ALA A 276 -19.84 -0.72 -15.39
C ALA A 276 -19.85 -2.24 -15.27
N LEU A 277 -18.80 -2.92 -15.76
CA LEU A 277 -18.63 -4.36 -15.62
C LEU A 277 -18.26 -4.80 -14.19
N ALA A 278 -17.81 -3.87 -13.37
CA ALA A 278 -17.53 -4.13 -11.96
C ALA A 278 -18.77 -3.94 -11.06
N GLU A 279 -19.91 -3.52 -11.59
CA GLU A 279 -21.12 -3.34 -10.80
C GLU A 279 -21.55 -4.66 -10.15
N GLY A 280 -21.76 -4.65 -8.83
CA GLY A 280 -22.11 -5.84 -8.04
C GLY A 280 -20.92 -6.75 -7.70
N VAL A 281 -19.70 -6.44 -8.10
CA VAL A 281 -18.49 -7.15 -7.65
C VAL A 281 -18.29 -6.90 -6.17
N MET A 282 -18.06 -7.98 -5.42
CA MET A 282 -17.83 -7.96 -3.97
C MET A 282 -16.36 -8.24 -3.66
N LEU A 283 -15.84 -7.67 -2.58
CA LEU A 283 -14.49 -7.95 -2.10
C LEU A 283 -14.38 -7.72 -0.59
N LEU A 284 -13.33 -8.23 0.02
CA LEU A 284 -12.96 -7.93 1.40
C LEU A 284 -11.79 -6.95 1.42
N THR A 285 -11.92 -5.91 2.25
CA THR A 285 -10.87 -4.90 2.46
C THR A 285 -10.92 -4.40 3.90
N PRO A 286 -9.82 -3.96 4.52
CA PRO A 286 -9.85 -3.35 5.85
C PRO A 286 -10.32 -1.89 5.83
N PHE A 287 -10.37 -1.24 4.66
CA PHE A 287 -10.62 0.18 4.51
C PHE A 287 -11.93 0.46 3.76
N ASN A 288 -12.68 1.43 4.25
CA ASN A 288 -13.86 1.97 3.56
C ASN A 288 -13.69 3.49 3.38
N ALA A 289 -13.45 3.93 2.14
CA ALA A 289 -13.31 5.35 1.83
C ALA A 289 -14.58 6.19 2.10
N ASP A 290 -15.75 5.55 2.16
CA ASP A 290 -17.05 6.20 2.44
C ASP A 290 -17.38 6.23 3.95
N ALA A 291 -16.50 5.72 4.82
CA ALA A 291 -16.71 5.76 6.27
C ALA A 291 -16.87 7.21 6.75
N GLN A 292 -17.79 7.42 7.70
CA GLN A 292 -18.22 8.77 8.12
C GLN A 292 -17.41 9.30 9.32
N ASP A 293 -16.41 8.58 9.79
CA ASP A 293 -15.52 9.07 10.84
C ASP A 293 -14.62 10.21 10.32
N GLU A 294 -14.28 11.13 11.21
CA GLU A 294 -13.53 12.35 10.87
C GLU A 294 -12.15 12.05 10.31
N LYS A 295 -11.47 11.04 10.82
CA LYS A 295 -10.11 10.65 10.42
C LYS A 295 -10.09 10.14 8.97
N THR A 296 -11.00 9.23 8.64
CA THR A 296 -11.15 8.70 7.28
C THR A 296 -11.53 9.80 6.29
N GLN A 297 -12.51 10.64 6.63
CA GLN A 297 -12.92 11.74 5.76
C GLN A 297 -11.81 12.76 5.50
N ALA A 298 -11.02 13.09 6.52
CA ALA A 298 -9.87 13.99 6.37
C ALA A 298 -8.80 13.40 5.45
N PHE A 299 -8.46 12.11 5.62
CA PHE A 299 -7.50 11.42 4.75
C PHE A 299 -7.98 11.35 3.30
N VAL A 300 -9.23 10.93 3.08
CA VAL A 300 -9.84 10.82 1.73
C VAL A 300 -9.84 12.18 1.04
N ALA A 301 -10.28 13.24 1.73
CA ALA A 301 -10.29 14.59 1.17
C ALA A 301 -8.88 15.08 0.77
N LYS A 302 -7.89 14.83 1.61
CA LYS A 302 -6.50 15.20 1.34
C LYS A 302 -5.91 14.40 0.17
N TYR A 303 -6.11 13.09 0.15
CA TYR A 303 -5.65 12.21 -0.93
C TYR A 303 -6.26 12.65 -2.27
N GLN A 304 -7.57 12.88 -2.30
CA GLN A 304 -8.27 13.32 -3.50
C GLN A 304 -7.80 14.71 -3.98
N ALA A 305 -7.53 15.63 -3.05
CA ALA A 305 -7.03 16.95 -3.40
C ALA A 305 -5.62 16.91 -4.00
N GLN A 306 -4.75 15.99 -3.54
CA GLN A 306 -3.37 15.90 -4.01
C GLN A 306 -3.22 15.06 -5.28
N PHE A 307 -3.99 13.96 -5.40
CA PHE A 307 -3.80 12.95 -6.44
C PHE A 307 -4.97 12.82 -7.41
N GLY A 308 -6.11 13.50 -7.16
CA GLY A 308 -7.28 13.47 -8.04
C GLY A 308 -8.06 12.14 -8.03
N GLN A 309 -7.78 11.24 -7.09
CA GLN A 309 -8.37 9.91 -6.98
C GLN A 309 -8.87 9.67 -5.56
N ILE A 310 -9.84 8.75 -5.40
CA ILE A 310 -10.23 8.23 -4.09
C ILE A 310 -9.16 7.22 -3.65
N PRO A 311 -8.67 7.27 -2.39
CA PRO A 311 -7.69 6.31 -1.91
C PRO A 311 -8.29 4.91 -1.81
N ASN A 312 -7.48 3.91 -2.13
CA ASN A 312 -7.75 2.51 -1.84
C ASN A 312 -7.12 2.10 -0.49
N GLN A 313 -7.33 0.85 -0.08
CA GLN A 313 -6.78 0.33 1.18
C GLN A 313 -5.25 0.43 1.26
N PHE A 314 -4.54 0.26 0.14
CA PHE A 314 -3.07 0.28 0.11
C PHE A 314 -2.51 1.63 0.52
N ALA A 315 -3.20 2.71 0.13
CA ALA A 315 -2.86 4.05 0.58
C ALA A 315 -3.13 4.24 2.07
N ALA A 316 -4.26 3.72 2.57
CA ALA A 316 -4.64 3.82 3.98
C ALA A 316 -3.73 2.95 4.88
N ASP A 317 -3.38 1.73 4.46
CA ASP A 317 -2.43 0.87 5.17
C ASP A 317 -1.03 1.50 5.25
N ALA A 318 -0.56 2.13 4.18
CA ALA A 318 0.73 2.83 4.17
C ALA A 318 0.74 4.08 5.06
N TYR A 319 -0.36 4.82 5.10
CA TYR A 319 -0.58 5.92 6.04
C TYR A 319 -0.49 5.41 7.49
N ASP A 320 -1.17 4.31 7.79
CA ASP A 320 -1.14 3.66 9.10
C ASP A 320 0.27 3.18 9.47
N CYS A 321 1.05 2.61 8.54
CA CYS A 321 2.44 2.22 8.78
C CYS A 321 3.28 3.39 9.29
N VAL A 322 3.20 4.56 8.64
CA VAL A 322 3.99 5.74 9.01
C VAL A 322 3.53 6.30 10.36
N TYR A 323 2.23 6.33 10.63
CA TYR A 323 1.72 6.76 11.93
C TYR A 323 2.03 5.77 13.06
N ALA A 324 2.05 4.46 12.79
CA ALA A 324 2.51 3.46 13.74
C ALA A 324 4.00 3.65 14.09
N TYR A 325 4.84 3.95 13.09
CA TYR A 325 6.23 4.35 13.34
C TYR A 325 6.32 5.62 14.17
N TYR A 326 5.54 6.65 13.86
CA TYR A 326 5.50 7.90 14.63
C TYR A 326 5.14 7.65 16.09
N GLN A 327 4.11 6.83 16.37
CA GLN A 327 3.72 6.47 17.72
C GLN A 327 4.83 5.71 18.45
N ALA A 328 5.42 4.69 17.80
CA ALA A 328 6.47 3.86 18.41
C ALA A 328 7.73 4.69 18.73
N LEU A 329 8.19 5.53 17.80
CA LEU A 329 9.34 6.41 18.00
C LEU A 329 9.09 7.44 19.11
N THR A 330 7.87 7.99 19.15
CA THR A 330 7.46 8.95 20.19
C THR A 330 7.45 8.30 21.57
N ASN A 331 6.86 7.12 21.70
CA ASN A 331 6.79 6.37 22.96
C ASN A 331 8.19 6.03 23.49
N ALA A 332 9.10 5.66 22.60
CA ALA A 332 10.47 5.29 22.93
C ALA A 332 11.41 6.50 23.13
N ASN A 333 10.97 7.72 22.83
CA ASN A 333 11.84 8.91 22.74
C ASN A 333 13.06 8.66 21.84
N ALA A 334 12.86 7.97 20.72
CA ALA A 334 13.91 7.64 19.76
C ALA A 334 14.42 8.90 19.03
N THR A 335 15.68 8.85 18.59
CA THR A 335 16.34 9.97 17.91
C THR A 335 16.92 9.54 16.55
N PRO A 336 16.98 10.45 15.55
CA PRO A 336 17.41 10.12 14.19
C PRO A 336 18.89 9.74 14.03
N ASP A 337 19.71 9.92 15.06
CA ASP A 337 21.11 9.48 15.08
C ASP A 337 21.29 8.01 15.46
N MET A 338 20.21 7.33 15.86
CA MET A 338 20.21 5.88 16.08
C MET A 338 20.44 5.12 14.77
N THR A 339 21.24 4.06 14.83
CA THR A 339 21.43 3.16 13.68
C THR A 339 20.15 2.36 13.40
N ALA A 340 20.03 1.79 12.18
CA ALA A 340 18.91 0.92 11.83
C ALA A 340 18.75 -0.26 12.82
N ALA A 341 19.87 -0.89 13.23
CA ALA A 341 19.83 -2.00 14.19
C ALA A 341 19.34 -1.56 15.59
N GLN A 342 19.75 -0.38 16.08
CA GLN A 342 19.25 0.15 17.35
C GLN A 342 17.75 0.49 17.26
N LEU A 343 17.31 1.07 16.15
CA LEU A 343 15.89 1.33 15.91
C LEU A 343 15.09 0.04 15.75
N CYS A 344 15.68 -1.01 15.14
CA CYS A 344 15.06 -2.31 15.04
C CYS A 344 14.69 -2.86 16.43
N ASP A 345 15.63 -2.87 17.37
CA ASP A 345 15.39 -3.33 18.74
C ASP A 345 14.29 -2.51 19.43
N VAL A 346 14.32 -1.19 19.28
CA VAL A 346 13.29 -0.27 19.80
C VAL A 346 11.92 -0.57 19.20
N MET A 347 11.84 -0.73 17.89
CA MET A 347 10.57 -1.01 17.20
C MET A 347 9.99 -2.36 17.63
N MET A 348 10.81 -3.40 17.73
CA MET A 348 10.36 -4.72 18.19
C MET A 348 9.77 -4.65 19.60
N GLU A 349 10.40 -3.91 20.52
CA GLU A 349 9.88 -3.69 21.86
C GLU A 349 8.53 -2.97 21.82
N GLN A 350 8.42 -1.89 21.07
CA GLN A 350 7.19 -1.10 20.97
C GLN A 350 6.06 -1.93 20.34
N PHE A 351 6.29 -2.57 19.19
CA PHE A 351 5.28 -3.34 18.47
C PHE A 351 4.81 -4.59 19.22
N SER A 352 5.62 -5.11 20.17
CA SER A 352 5.21 -6.24 21.01
C SER A 352 4.17 -5.86 22.08
N THR A 353 4.00 -4.58 22.39
CA THR A 353 3.16 -4.12 23.50
C THR A 353 2.18 -3.01 23.15
N MET A 354 2.41 -2.28 22.06
CA MET A 354 1.55 -1.15 21.67
C MET A 354 0.22 -1.62 21.08
N SER A 355 -0.79 -0.78 21.25
CA SER A 355 -2.04 -0.81 20.49
C SER A 355 -2.09 0.44 19.62
N PHE A 356 -2.58 0.30 18.39
CA PHE A 356 -2.63 1.37 17.40
C PHE A 356 -4.01 1.52 16.80
N ASP A 357 -4.51 2.77 16.75
CA ASP A 357 -5.78 3.13 16.10
C ASP A 357 -5.50 3.81 14.76
N GLY A 358 -5.67 3.06 13.68
CA GLY A 358 -5.43 3.49 12.31
C GLY A 358 -6.70 3.88 11.54
N LEU A 359 -6.54 4.09 10.24
CA LEU A 359 -7.61 4.19 9.26
C LEU A 359 -8.21 2.81 8.95
N THR A 360 -7.37 1.78 9.02
CA THR A 360 -7.67 0.43 8.56
C THR A 360 -8.03 -0.53 9.70
N GLY A 361 -7.92 -0.09 10.94
CA GLY A 361 -8.32 -0.85 12.13
C GLY A 361 -8.19 -0.06 13.41
N GLU A 362 -9.01 -0.40 14.40
CA GLU A 362 -8.95 0.13 15.76
C GLU A 362 -8.33 -0.91 16.70
N GLY A 363 -7.56 -0.46 17.68
CA GLY A 363 -6.94 -1.33 18.67
C GLY A 363 -6.01 -2.38 18.08
N MET A 364 -5.37 -2.11 16.96
CA MET A 364 -4.49 -3.07 16.29
C MET A 364 -3.30 -3.40 17.16
N THR A 365 -3.03 -4.70 17.30
CA THR A 365 -1.88 -5.28 18.01
C THR A 365 -1.19 -6.29 17.09
N TRP A 366 0.04 -6.64 17.41
CA TRP A 366 0.82 -7.58 16.61
C TRP A 366 1.25 -8.80 17.43
N GLU A 367 1.08 -9.95 16.82
CA GLU A 367 1.59 -11.22 17.34
C GLU A 367 2.35 -11.97 16.24
N ASN A 368 3.61 -12.30 16.48
CA ASN A 368 4.50 -12.95 15.50
C ASN A 368 4.54 -12.21 14.13
N GLY A 369 4.57 -10.88 14.16
CA GLY A 369 4.59 -10.03 12.97
C GLY A 369 3.22 -9.84 12.29
N LEU A 370 2.18 -10.56 12.69
CA LEU A 370 0.83 -10.47 12.11
C LEU A 370 -0.04 -9.51 12.92
N VAL A 371 -0.77 -8.66 12.23
CA VAL A 371 -1.69 -7.69 12.84
C VAL A 371 -3.05 -8.32 13.17
N SER A 372 -3.63 -7.91 14.31
CA SER A 372 -5.03 -8.21 14.65
C SER A 372 -5.97 -7.26 13.88
N LYS A 373 -6.38 -7.66 12.69
CA LYS A 373 -7.23 -6.86 11.81
C LYS A 373 -8.37 -7.70 11.24
N SER A 374 -9.56 -7.13 11.16
CA SER A 374 -10.73 -7.78 10.57
C SER A 374 -11.07 -7.16 9.22
N PRO A 375 -11.39 -7.98 8.21
CA PRO A 375 -11.82 -7.48 6.92
C PRO A 375 -13.24 -6.89 7.01
N LYS A 376 -13.53 -5.94 6.10
CA LYS A 376 -14.86 -5.39 5.86
C LYS A 376 -15.34 -5.85 4.50
N GLY A 377 -16.60 -6.26 4.39
CA GLY A 377 -17.22 -6.59 3.11
C GLY A 377 -17.58 -5.31 2.34
N MET A 378 -17.19 -5.26 1.09
CA MET A 378 -17.51 -4.16 0.18
C MET A 378 -18.16 -4.70 -1.09
N VAL A 379 -19.05 -3.91 -1.66
CA VAL A 379 -19.63 -4.14 -2.98
C VAL A 379 -19.45 -2.91 -3.84
N ILE A 380 -19.18 -3.08 -5.12
CA ILE A 380 -19.15 -1.97 -6.07
C ILE A 380 -20.58 -1.66 -6.50
N GLN A 381 -21.03 -0.43 -6.23
CA GLN A 381 -22.35 0.09 -6.61
C GLN A 381 -22.22 1.51 -7.15
N ASN A 382 -22.81 1.74 -8.32
CA ASN A 382 -22.77 3.05 -9.01
C ASN A 382 -21.31 3.55 -9.22
N GLY A 383 -20.37 2.63 -9.46
CA GLY A 383 -18.97 2.95 -9.68
C GLY A 383 -18.20 3.36 -8.41
N ALA A 384 -18.69 3.03 -7.22
CA ALA A 384 -18.02 3.29 -5.93
C ALA A 384 -18.03 2.04 -5.05
N TYR A 385 -17.07 1.96 -4.12
CA TYR A 385 -17.05 0.91 -3.10
C TYR A 385 -18.00 1.30 -1.97
N VAL A 386 -18.95 0.43 -1.67
CA VAL A 386 -19.96 0.61 -0.62
C VAL A 386 -19.86 -0.51 0.39
N GLY A 387 -19.90 -0.20 1.69
CA GLY A 387 -19.90 -1.19 2.76
C GLY A 387 -21.12 -2.09 2.70
N MET A 388 -20.94 -3.40 2.90
CA MET A 388 -22.00 -4.41 2.93
C MET A 388 -22.43 -4.74 4.36
#